data_5662052ff17edfba491bbd8451fe8cf2
#
_entry.id   5662052ff17edfba491bbd8451fe8cf2
#
_cell.length_a   1.000
_cell.length_b   1.000
_cell.length_c   1.000
_cell.angle_alpha   90.00
_cell.angle_beta   90.00
_cell.angle_gamma   90.00
#
_symmetry.space_group_name_H-M   'P 1'
#
loop_
_entity.id
_entity.type
_entity.pdbx_description
1 polymer ?
#
loop_
_entity_poly.entity_id
_entity_poly.type
_entity_poly.pdbx_seq_one_letter_code
_entity_poly.pdbx_strand_id
1 'polypeptide(L)'
;GHLERPWRQPGGWLTPRLALNVAGYDLDQALPDGRTRLARAIPTFSLDGGLTFERSTTAFGRALRQTLEPRLLYVRTPWREQSPHLAFDSAGKDFNFSSIFTGNEFSGVDRVSDAHQLNAGAVTRMVDAASGAELLRLGLVQRILLADQRITPDGQPFTGRVSDLLLLGSTSVIPRWGLEGSLRWNAEDQAVVRSVVSARHDAGESRLLNVTHRYSRGLAEQWEFGWQWPLRWASAQASAAASAQPAAGGCQRRWYSLGRMNYSTRDQRMTDVLAGLEVDAGCWISRFFVERQATGQGQATTRMIFQLELSGLSRSTSGPLRVLKDNALGFRPLREDSLSTPTGTSP
;
A
#
# COMPACT_ATOMS: atom_id res chain seq x y z
N GLY A 1 -21.61 -17.90 -3.25
CA GLY A 1 -21.34 -17.99 -4.68
C GLY A 1 -21.77 -16.72 -5.42
N HIS A 2 -21.31 -16.57 -6.67
CA HIS A 2 -21.73 -15.46 -7.52
C HIS A 2 -21.78 -15.87 -8.99
N LEU A 3 -22.55 -15.11 -9.75
CA LEU A 3 -22.64 -15.17 -11.21
C LEU A 3 -22.37 -13.77 -11.74
N GLU A 4 -21.45 -13.64 -12.70
CA GLU A 4 -21.14 -12.36 -13.36
C GLU A 4 -20.96 -12.55 -14.86
N ARG A 5 -21.24 -11.48 -15.62
CA ARG A 5 -21.06 -11.48 -17.06
C ARG A 5 -20.39 -10.18 -17.50
N PRO A 6 -19.06 -10.17 -17.62
CA PRO A 6 -18.34 -8.99 -18.08
C PRO A 6 -18.51 -8.77 -19.58
N TRP A 7 -18.87 -7.56 -19.98
CA TRP A 7 -18.77 -7.05 -21.35
C TRP A 7 -17.59 -6.08 -21.40
N ARG A 8 -16.68 -6.32 -22.31
CA ARG A 8 -15.47 -5.51 -22.47
C ARG A 8 -15.33 -5.04 -23.91
N GLN A 9 -15.03 -3.75 -24.08
CA GLN A 9 -14.73 -3.08 -25.35
C GLN A 9 -13.44 -2.27 -25.16
N PRO A 10 -12.72 -1.88 -26.23
CA PRO A 10 -11.48 -1.12 -26.10
C PRO A 10 -11.59 0.17 -25.28
N GLY A 11 -12.76 0.85 -25.32
CA GLY A 11 -13.00 2.11 -24.60
C GLY A 11 -13.78 1.97 -23.30
N GLY A 12 -14.12 0.74 -22.85
CA GLY A 12 -14.89 0.59 -21.61
C GLY A 12 -15.35 -0.83 -21.32
N TRP A 13 -15.94 -1.00 -20.15
CA TRP A 13 -16.43 -2.29 -19.69
C TRP A 13 -17.65 -2.13 -18.77
N LEU A 14 -18.45 -3.18 -18.69
CA LEU A 14 -19.61 -3.27 -17.81
C LEU A 14 -19.75 -4.69 -17.31
N THR A 15 -19.86 -4.85 -15.98
CA THR A 15 -19.95 -6.16 -15.32
C THR A 15 -21.13 -6.18 -14.35
N PRO A 16 -22.30 -6.66 -14.75
CA PRO A 16 -23.35 -7.04 -13.82
C PRO A 16 -22.94 -8.30 -13.05
N ARG A 17 -23.26 -8.32 -11.77
CA ARG A 17 -22.95 -9.44 -10.87
C ARG A 17 -24.11 -9.66 -9.90
N LEU A 18 -24.51 -10.92 -9.76
CA LEU A 18 -25.40 -11.41 -8.73
C LEU A 18 -24.60 -12.32 -7.80
N ALA A 19 -24.60 -12.01 -6.52
CA ALA A 19 -23.94 -12.82 -5.50
C ALA A 19 -24.97 -13.28 -4.46
N LEU A 20 -24.75 -14.46 -3.90
CA LEU A 20 -25.52 -14.99 -2.79
C LEU A 20 -24.56 -15.47 -1.72
N ASN A 21 -24.60 -14.84 -0.56
CA ASN A 21 -23.90 -15.29 0.63
C ASN A 21 -24.86 -16.16 1.44
N VAL A 22 -24.55 -17.44 1.58
CA VAL A 22 -25.30 -18.41 2.38
C VAL A 22 -24.36 -18.93 3.46
N ALA A 23 -24.81 -18.89 4.70
CA ALA A 23 -24.07 -19.45 5.83
C ALA A 23 -25.05 -20.17 6.77
N GLY A 24 -24.63 -21.30 7.32
CA GLY A 24 -25.31 -22.07 8.35
C GLY A 24 -24.35 -22.28 9.52
N TYR A 25 -24.85 -22.12 10.73
CA TYR A 25 -24.10 -22.30 11.96
C TYR A 25 -24.85 -23.27 12.86
N ASP A 26 -24.15 -24.26 13.39
CA ASP A 26 -24.64 -25.17 14.42
C ASP A 26 -23.84 -24.87 15.72
N LEU A 27 -24.55 -24.53 16.78
CA LEU A 27 -23.96 -24.02 18.02
C LEU A 27 -24.06 -25.10 19.10
N ASP A 28 -22.99 -25.37 19.79
CA ASP A 28 -22.96 -26.31 20.94
C ASP A 28 -23.77 -25.77 22.11
N GLN A 29 -23.89 -24.45 22.25
CA GLN A 29 -24.66 -23.77 23.26
C GLN A 29 -25.79 -22.98 22.62
N ALA A 30 -26.99 -23.09 23.22
CA ALA A 30 -28.14 -22.32 22.76
C ALA A 30 -27.92 -20.81 23.00
N LEU A 31 -28.37 -20.01 22.04
CA LEU A 31 -28.46 -18.56 22.20
C LEU A 31 -29.47 -18.18 23.30
N PRO A 32 -29.51 -16.90 23.76
CA PRO A 32 -30.47 -16.45 24.75
C PRO A 32 -31.95 -16.68 24.37
N ASP A 33 -32.23 -16.81 23.08
CA ASP A 33 -33.57 -17.12 22.52
C ASP A 33 -33.81 -18.62 22.35
N GLY A 34 -32.90 -19.49 22.80
CA GLY A 34 -33.04 -20.95 22.77
C GLY A 34 -32.64 -21.61 21.43
N ARG A 35 -32.24 -20.84 20.44
CA ARG A 35 -31.84 -21.40 19.14
C ARG A 35 -30.39 -21.94 19.20
N THR A 36 -30.18 -23.12 18.61
CA THR A 36 -28.86 -23.73 18.40
C THR A 36 -28.44 -23.71 16.94
N ARG A 37 -29.37 -23.37 16.04
CA ARG A 37 -29.09 -23.31 14.59
C ARG A 37 -29.41 -21.93 14.05
N LEU A 38 -28.49 -21.40 13.29
CA LEU A 38 -28.65 -20.13 12.58
C LEU A 38 -28.38 -20.37 11.11
N ALA A 39 -29.17 -19.73 10.26
CA ALA A 39 -28.94 -19.72 8.84
C ALA A 39 -29.25 -18.34 8.26
N ARG A 40 -28.53 -17.96 7.25
CA ARG A 40 -28.78 -16.73 6.51
C ARG A 40 -28.56 -16.91 5.03
N ALA A 41 -29.27 -16.12 4.24
CA ALA A 41 -29.07 -15.96 2.82
C ALA A 41 -29.17 -14.48 2.47
N ILE A 42 -28.10 -13.90 1.94
CA ILE A 42 -27.98 -12.48 1.63
C ILE A 42 -27.67 -12.33 0.14
N PRO A 43 -28.64 -11.92 -0.68
CA PRO A 43 -28.38 -11.63 -2.08
C PRO A 43 -27.71 -10.25 -2.22
N THR A 44 -26.80 -10.12 -3.14
CA THR A 44 -26.19 -8.86 -3.54
C THR A 44 -26.22 -8.74 -5.06
N PHE A 45 -26.77 -7.64 -5.54
CA PHE A 45 -26.65 -7.21 -6.93
C PHE A 45 -25.60 -6.10 -7.03
N SER A 46 -24.73 -6.16 -8.02
CA SER A 46 -23.84 -5.06 -8.35
C SER A 46 -23.71 -4.89 -9.86
N LEU A 47 -23.51 -3.64 -10.24
CA LEU A 47 -23.22 -3.24 -11.62
C LEU A 47 -21.98 -2.35 -11.60
N ASP A 48 -20.87 -2.87 -12.09
CA ASP A 48 -19.59 -2.18 -12.13
C ASP A 48 -19.23 -1.86 -13.59
N GLY A 49 -18.92 -0.60 -13.87
CA GLY A 49 -18.61 -0.16 -15.22
C GLY A 49 -17.63 0.99 -15.22
N GLY A 50 -16.86 1.06 -16.29
CA GLY A 50 -15.88 2.12 -16.52
C GLY A 50 -15.68 2.41 -18.00
N LEU A 51 -15.25 3.63 -18.24
CA LEU A 51 -14.85 4.11 -19.57
C LEU A 51 -13.38 4.53 -19.54
N THR A 52 -12.73 4.47 -20.69
CA THR A 52 -11.37 4.99 -20.87
C THR A 52 -11.35 5.93 -22.04
N PHE A 53 -11.10 7.19 -21.77
CA PHE A 53 -10.85 8.21 -22.79
C PHE A 53 -9.35 8.45 -22.87
N GLU A 54 -8.86 8.58 -24.07
CA GLU A 54 -7.42 8.77 -24.33
C GLU A 54 -7.21 9.91 -25.30
N ARG A 55 -6.16 10.72 -25.03
CA ARG A 55 -5.70 11.75 -25.97
C ARG A 55 -4.19 11.89 -25.93
N SER A 56 -3.60 12.23 -27.05
CA SER A 56 -2.23 12.70 -27.13
C SER A 56 -2.17 14.18 -26.70
N THR A 57 -1.17 14.53 -25.91
CA THR A 57 -0.95 15.91 -25.44
C THR A 57 0.54 16.18 -25.31
N THR A 58 0.90 17.44 -25.12
CA THR A 58 2.27 17.83 -24.79
C THR A 58 2.25 18.60 -23.47
N ALA A 59 2.98 18.12 -22.47
CA ALA A 59 3.15 18.81 -21.21
C ALA A 59 4.54 18.48 -20.63
N PHE A 60 5.06 19.34 -19.75
CA PHE A 60 6.39 19.20 -19.14
C PHE A 60 7.52 19.04 -20.16
N GLY A 61 7.36 19.62 -21.37
CA GLY A 61 8.32 19.50 -22.48
C GLY A 61 8.40 18.11 -23.14
N ARG A 62 7.38 17.24 -22.95
CA ARG A 62 7.34 15.86 -23.46
C ARG A 62 6.04 15.58 -24.19
N ALA A 63 6.08 14.68 -25.16
CA ALA A 63 4.89 14.08 -25.75
C ALA A 63 4.31 13.05 -24.78
N LEU A 64 3.05 13.22 -24.41
CA LEU A 64 2.36 12.40 -23.43
C LEU A 64 1.07 11.82 -24.00
N ARG A 65 0.68 10.68 -23.47
CA ARG A 65 -0.65 10.10 -23.58
C ARG A 65 -1.39 10.36 -22.28
N GLN A 66 -2.48 11.11 -22.33
CA GLN A 66 -3.35 11.34 -21.19
C GLN A 66 -4.57 10.43 -21.27
N THR A 67 -4.88 9.74 -20.16
CA THR A 67 -6.13 9.00 -20.00
C THR A 67 -7.05 9.69 -19.00
N LEU A 68 -8.36 9.49 -19.17
CA LEU A 68 -9.40 9.78 -18.19
C LEU A 68 -10.26 8.54 -18.03
N GLU A 69 -10.32 7.98 -16.83
CA GLU A 69 -10.91 6.68 -16.51
C GLU A 69 -12.02 6.85 -15.46
N PRO A 70 -13.24 7.30 -15.85
CA PRO A 70 -14.38 7.28 -14.93
C PRO A 70 -14.84 5.85 -14.66
N ARG A 71 -15.23 5.59 -13.42
CA ARG A 71 -15.77 4.30 -12.95
C ARG A 71 -16.97 4.52 -12.05
N LEU A 72 -17.98 3.71 -12.24
CA LEU A 72 -19.18 3.67 -11.43
C LEU A 72 -19.43 2.24 -10.96
N LEU A 73 -19.70 2.07 -9.67
CA LEU A 73 -20.14 0.82 -9.09
C LEU A 73 -21.43 1.04 -8.31
N TYR A 74 -22.52 0.48 -8.80
CA TYR A 74 -23.78 0.38 -8.06
C TYR A 74 -23.80 -0.92 -7.28
N VAL A 75 -24.24 -0.87 -6.01
CA VAL A 75 -24.40 -2.04 -5.14
C VAL A 75 -25.74 -2.00 -4.44
N ARG A 76 -26.45 -3.13 -4.47
CA ARG A 76 -27.66 -3.35 -3.70
C ARG A 76 -27.56 -4.66 -2.93
N THR A 77 -27.49 -4.57 -1.60
CA THR A 77 -27.53 -5.67 -0.63
C THR A 77 -28.60 -5.33 0.40
N PRO A 78 -29.71 -6.08 0.48
CA PRO A 78 -30.75 -5.80 1.46
C PRO A 78 -30.22 -6.06 2.87
N TRP A 79 -30.66 -5.24 3.81
CA TRP A 79 -30.38 -5.47 5.22
C TRP A 79 -30.92 -6.84 5.68
N ARG A 80 -30.14 -7.55 6.44
CA ARG A 80 -30.52 -8.77 7.16
C ARG A 80 -29.95 -8.72 8.56
N GLU A 81 -30.74 -9.18 9.53
CA GLU A 81 -30.26 -9.31 10.91
C GLU A 81 -29.09 -10.30 10.97
N GLN A 82 -27.96 -9.86 11.52
CA GLN A 82 -26.74 -10.64 11.65
C GLN A 82 -26.15 -10.61 13.06
N SER A 83 -26.80 -9.92 14.03
CA SER A 83 -26.29 -9.84 15.41
C SER A 83 -26.08 -11.21 16.06
N PRO A 84 -27.00 -12.21 15.85
CA PRO A 84 -26.79 -13.52 16.44
C PRO A 84 -25.69 -14.34 15.78
N HIS A 85 -25.22 -13.95 14.59
CA HIS A 85 -24.24 -14.70 13.84
C HIS A 85 -22.83 -14.37 14.31
N LEU A 86 -22.03 -15.40 14.53
CA LEU A 86 -20.62 -15.25 14.91
C LEU A 86 -19.80 -14.77 13.69
N ALA A 87 -18.84 -13.88 13.94
CA ALA A 87 -17.90 -13.42 12.95
C ALA A 87 -16.51 -13.97 13.29
N PHE A 88 -16.06 -14.97 12.54
CA PHE A 88 -14.76 -15.63 12.77
C PHE A 88 -13.65 -15.03 11.90
N ASP A 89 -13.97 -14.65 10.65
CA ASP A 89 -13.00 -14.23 9.63
C ASP A 89 -13.25 -12.82 9.10
N SER A 90 -14.20 -12.08 9.67
CA SER A 90 -14.64 -10.80 9.14
C SER A 90 -14.08 -9.61 9.93
N ALA A 91 -13.19 -8.86 9.31
CA ALA A 91 -12.74 -7.56 9.78
C ALA A 91 -13.22 -6.45 8.84
N GLY A 92 -13.39 -5.23 9.36
CA GLY A 92 -13.67 -4.06 8.53
C GLY A 92 -12.54 -3.79 7.54
N LYS A 93 -12.86 -3.56 6.28
CA LYS A 93 -11.91 -3.10 5.29
C LYS A 93 -11.54 -1.65 5.54
N ASP A 94 -10.27 -1.33 5.36
CA ASP A 94 -9.85 0.07 5.38
C ASP A 94 -10.52 0.84 4.22
N PHE A 95 -11.14 1.98 4.54
CA PHE A 95 -11.83 2.79 3.54
C PHE A 95 -10.81 3.56 2.71
N ASN A 96 -10.53 3.07 1.52
CA ASN A 96 -9.53 3.61 0.61
C ASN A 96 -9.99 3.52 -0.86
N PHE A 97 -9.16 4.02 -1.77
CA PHE A 97 -9.49 4.13 -3.19
C PHE A 97 -9.76 2.79 -3.89
N SER A 98 -9.18 1.69 -3.43
CA SER A 98 -9.42 0.36 -4.01
C SER A 98 -10.61 -0.33 -3.34
N SER A 99 -10.74 -0.23 -2.02
CA SER A 99 -11.80 -0.91 -1.26
C SER A 99 -13.18 -0.33 -1.51
N ILE A 100 -13.29 0.97 -1.88
CA ILE A 100 -14.56 1.63 -2.16
C ILE A 100 -15.30 0.98 -3.34
N PHE A 101 -14.58 0.39 -4.29
CA PHE A 101 -15.15 -0.36 -5.42
C PHE A 101 -15.35 -1.85 -5.11
N THR A 102 -15.62 -2.19 -3.85
CA THR A 102 -16.01 -3.54 -3.43
C THR A 102 -17.43 -3.57 -2.93
N GLY A 103 -18.12 -4.70 -3.13
CA GLY A 103 -19.53 -4.84 -2.76
C GLY A 103 -19.79 -5.10 -1.27
N ASN A 104 -18.76 -5.36 -0.47
CA ASN A 104 -18.84 -5.61 0.97
C ASN A 104 -17.75 -4.83 1.70
N GLU A 105 -18.08 -4.20 2.82
CA GLU A 105 -17.15 -3.45 3.65
C GLU A 105 -16.33 -4.32 4.59
N PHE A 106 -16.68 -5.59 4.71
CA PHE A 106 -15.92 -6.57 5.48
C PHE A 106 -15.02 -7.40 4.57
N SER A 107 -13.85 -7.78 5.09
CA SER A 107 -13.08 -8.92 4.57
C SER A 107 -13.83 -10.21 4.90
N GLY A 108 -13.43 -11.34 4.42
CA GLY A 108 -14.07 -12.60 4.77
C GLY A 108 -15.54 -12.71 4.33
N VAL A 109 -16.22 -13.74 4.82
CA VAL A 109 -17.58 -14.13 4.38
C VAL A 109 -18.60 -14.15 5.50
N ASP A 110 -18.19 -14.08 6.77
CA ASP A 110 -19.09 -14.20 7.91
C ASP A 110 -19.95 -12.97 8.17
N ARG A 111 -19.53 -11.81 7.72
CA ARG A 111 -20.30 -10.58 7.84
C ARG A 111 -20.44 -9.88 6.50
N VAL A 112 -21.65 -9.45 6.20
CA VAL A 112 -21.98 -8.76 4.95
C VAL A 112 -22.68 -7.46 5.27
N SER A 113 -22.10 -6.34 4.79
CA SER A 113 -22.72 -5.02 4.92
C SER A 113 -23.99 -4.94 4.05
N ASP A 114 -25.04 -4.32 4.59
CA ASP A 114 -26.14 -3.87 3.76
C ASP A 114 -25.67 -2.69 2.91
N ALA A 115 -26.21 -2.57 1.71
CA ALA A 115 -25.81 -1.54 0.77
C ALA A 115 -26.96 -1.14 -0.15
N HIS A 116 -27.13 0.15 -0.33
CA HIS A 116 -27.86 0.75 -1.43
C HIS A 116 -27.11 2.01 -1.83
N GLN A 117 -26.11 1.84 -2.70
CA GLN A 117 -25.09 2.87 -2.92
C GLN A 117 -24.60 2.90 -4.36
N LEU A 118 -24.09 4.06 -4.73
CA LEU A 118 -23.36 4.32 -5.95
C LEU A 118 -21.95 4.82 -5.57
N ASN A 119 -20.92 4.10 -5.98
CA ASN A 119 -19.53 4.55 -5.85
C ASN A 119 -19.08 5.13 -7.18
N ALA A 120 -18.76 6.42 -7.19
CA ALA A 120 -18.39 7.16 -8.39
C ALA A 120 -16.97 7.68 -8.25
N GLY A 121 -16.15 7.47 -9.26
CA GLY A 121 -14.79 7.97 -9.26
C GLY A 121 -14.23 8.17 -10.64
N ALA A 122 -13.11 8.87 -10.70
CA ALA A 122 -12.35 9.06 -11.93
C ALA A 122 -10.85 9.10 -11.62
N VAL A 123 -10.07 8.54 -12.53
CA VAL A 123 -8.60 8.62 -12.50
C VAL A 123 -8.15 9.24 -13.81
N THR A 124 -7.20 10.16 -13.76
CA THR A 124 -6.46 10.64 -14.93
C THR A 124 -4.99 10.29 -14.79
N ARG A 125 -4.38 9.85 -15.87
CA ARG A 125 -2.95 9.53 -15.94
C ARG A 125 -2.31 10.25 -17.09
N MET A 126 -1.05 10.63 -16.89
CA MET A 126 -0.18 11.13 -17.97
C MET A 126 1.01 10.18 -18.08
N VAL A 127 1.12 9.54 -19.22
CA VAL A 127 2.12 8.53 -19.54
C VAL A 127 3.03 9.09 -20.63
N ASP A 128 4.33 9.00 -20.43
CA ASP A 128 5.33 9.41 -21.43
C ASP A 128 5.21 8.52 -22.68
N ALA A 129 5.03 9.13 -23.82
CA ALA A 129 4.77 8.41 -25.07
C ALA A 129 5.96 7.59 -25.56
N ALA A 130 7.19 7.98 -25.20
CA ALA A 130 8.41 7.30 -25.61
C ALA A 130 8.80 6.15 -24.69
N SER A 131 8.73 6.38 -23.37
CA SER A 131 9.18 5.39 -22.38
C SER A 131 8.06 4.53 -21.80
N GLY A 132 6.78 4.95 -21.93
CA GLY A 132 5.66 4.31 -21.25
C GLY A 132 5.59 4.59 -19.74
N ALA A 133 6.47 5.43 -19.19
CA ALA A 133 6.48 5.76 -17.78
C ALA A 133 5.29 6.65 -17.38
N GLU A 134 4.60 6.30 -16.29
CA GLU A 134 3.57 7.16 -15.70
C GLU A 134 4.24 8.33 -14.98
N LEU A 135 3.97 9.55 -15.44
CA LEU A 135 4.53 10.78 -14.88
C LEU A 135 3.60 11.45 -13.88
N LEU A 136 2.29 11.32 -14.06
CA LEU A 136 1.28 11.90 -13.20
C LEU A 136 0.07 10.96 -13.15
N ARG A 137 -0.46 10.77 -11.95
CA ARG A 137 -1.76 10.16 -11.69
C ARG A 137 -2.51 11.01 -10.69
N LEU A 138 -3.75 11.32 -11.00
CA LEU A 138 -4.68 11.95 -10.07
C LEU A 138 -5.98 11.17 -10.06
N GLY A 139 -6.58 10.99 -8.89
CA GLY A 139 -7.84 10.28 -8.77
C GLY A 139 -8.69 10.86 -7.65
N LEU A 140 -9.98 10.78 -7.86
CA LEU A 140 -10.97 11.08 -6.85
C LEU A 140 -12.08 10.03 -6.86
N VAL A 141 -12.64 9.73 -5.70
CA VAL A 141 -13.77 8.82 -5.58
C VAL A 141 -14.60 9.15 -4.35
N GLN A 142 -15.91 8.97 -4.49
CA GLN A 142 -16.87 9.16 -3.42
C GLN A 142 -17.97 8.12 -3.51
N ARG A 143 -18.51 7.74 -2.35
CA ARG A 143 -19.69 6.89 -2.24
C ARG A 143 -20.91 7.78 -1.98
N ILE A 144 -21.97 7.52 -2.69
CA ILE A 144 -23.28 8.14 -2.53
C ILE A 144 -24.22 7.06 -2.02
N LEU A 145 -24.82 7.27 -0.85
CA LEU A 145 -25.75 6.33 -0.24
C LEU A 145 -27.18 6.72 -0.64
N LEU A 146 -27.89 5.76 -1.19
CA LEU A 146 -29.31 5.89 -1.59
C LEU A 146 -30.27 5.45 -0.47
N ALA A 147 -29.75 4.79 0.58
CA ALA A 147 -30.42 4.45 1.81
C ALA A 147 -29.41 4.37 2.95
N ASP A 148 -29.88 4.47 4.19
CA ASP A 148 -29.06 4.30 5.38
C ASP A 148 -28.43 2.91 5.41
N GLN A 149 -27.18 2.84 5.85
CA GLN A 149 -26.43 1.61 6.04
C GLN A 149 -26.39 1.26 7.52
N ARG A 150 -26.86 0.08 7.89
CA ARG A 150 -27.01 -0.35 9.28
C ARG A 150 -25.88 -1.26 9.77
N ILE A 151 -25.23 -1.96 8.85
CA ILE A 151 -24.15 -2.90 9.16
C ILE A 151 -22.83 -2.33 8.62
N THR A 152 -22.10 -1.71 9.51
CA THR A 152 -20.84 -0.99 9.24
C THR A 152 -19.68 -1.59 10.03
N PRO A 153 -18.42 -1.39 9.65
CA PRO A 153 -17.26 -1.90 10.36
C PRO A 153 -17.11 -1.37 11.79
N ASP A 154 -17.55 -0.14 12.06
CA ASP A 154 -17.51 0.48 13.39
C ASP A 154 -18.73 0.17 14.25
N GLY A 155 -19.71 -0.56 13.70
CA GLY A 155 -20.94 -0.95 14.39
C GLY A 155 -21.97 0.17 14.56
N GLN A 156 -21.69 1.37 14.03
CA GLN A 156 -22.63 2.49 14.08
C GLN A 156 -23.34 2.65 12.72
N PRO A 157 -24.68 2.74 12.68
CA PRO A 157 -25.38 3.01 11.43
C PRO A 157 -24.91 4.30 10.78
N PHE A 158 -24.64 4.25 9.48
CA PHE A 158 -24.31 5.42 8.70
C PHE A 158 -25.56 5.95 8.00
N THR A 159 -25.98 7.16 8.37
CA THR A 159 -27.20 7.83 7.87
C THR A 159 -26.91 8.98 6.91
N GLY A 160 -25.62 9.34 6.73
CA GLY A 160 -25.17 10.34 5.77
C GLY A 160 -25.45 9.92 4.33
N ARG A 161 -25.65 10.89 3.44
CA ARG A 161 -25.93 10.63 2.02
C ARG A 161 -24.66 10.46 1.19
N VAL A 162 -23.55 10.97 1.67
CA VAL A 162 -22.24 10.87 0.99
C VAL A 162 -21.19 10.43 1.99
N SER A 163 -20.28 9.59 1.55
CA SER A 163 -19.10 9.24 2.33
C SER A 163 -18.05 10.36 2.28
N ASP A 164 -16.96 10.16 3.02
CA ASP A 164 -15.77 10.98 2.83
C ASP A 164 -15.30 10.93 1.37
N LEU A 165 -14.79 12.05 0.88
CA LEU A 165 -14.13 12.15 -0.41
C LEU A 165 -12.72 11.57 -0.31
N LEU A 166 -12.40 10.65 -1.18
CA LEU A 166 -11.05 10.10 -1.31
C LEU A 166 -10.35 10.72 -2.52
N LEU A 167 -9.17 11.27 -2.28
CA LEU A 167 -8.27 11.81 -3.29
C LEU A 167 -6.98 11.00 -3.28
N LEU A 168 -6.41 10.81 -4.46
CA LEU A 168 -5.07 10.27 -4.62
C LEU A 168 -4.30 11.08 -5.66
N GLY A 169 -2.99 11.14 -5.48
CA GLY A 169 -2.11 11.76 -6.45
C GLY A 169 -0.73 11.14 -6.39
N SER A 170 -0.10 10.98 -7.54
CA SER A 170 1.31 10.63 -7.64
C SER A 170 1.94 11.33 -8.82
N THR A 171 3.22 11.70 -8.69
CA THR A 171 3.98 12.32 -9.77
C THR A 171 5.46 11.96 -9.72
N SER A 172 6.04 11.76 -10.90
CA SER A 172 7.47 11.58 -11.15
C SER A 172 7.98 12.54 -12.23
N VAL A 173 7.30 13.67 -12.42
CA VAL A 173 7.67 14.69 -13.42
C VAL A 173 9.06 15.25 -13.18
N ILE A 174 9.43 15.46 -11.91
CA ILE A 174 10.77 15.94 -11.55
C ILE A 174 11.73 14.74 -11.57
N PRO A 175 12.79 14.77 -12.38
CA PRO A 175 13.75 13.67 -12.43
C PRO A 175 14.30 13.30 -11.03
N ARG A 176 14.35 12.01 -10.75
CA ARG A 176 14.79 11.44 -9.45
C ARG A 176 13.88 11.70 -8.26
N TRP A 177 12.78 12.43 -8.42
CA TRP A 177 11.79 12.64 -7.38
C TRP A 177 10.49 11.92 -7.70
N GLY A 178 9.96 11.21 -6.73
CA GLY A 178 8.61 10.69 -6.72
C GLY A 178 7.84 11.29 -5.56
N LEU A 179 6.65 11.82 -5.84
CA LEU A 179 5.72 12.28 -4.84
C LEU A 179 4.46 11.44 -4.95
N GLU A 180 3.92 10.99 -3.85
CA GLU A 180 2.62 10.30 -3.80
C GLU A 180 1.83 10.75 -2.58
N GLY A 181 0.53 10.78 -2.72
CA GLY A 181 -0.33 11.16 -1.62
C GLY A 181 -1.73 10.59 -1.76
N SER A 182 -2.35 10.39 -0.60
CA SER A 182 -3.78 10.09 -0.49
C SER A 182 -4.38 10.93 0.62
N LEU A 183 -5.62 11.37 0.39
CA LEU A 183 -6.36 12.23 1.30
C LEU A 183 -7.78 11.69 1.43
N ARG A 184 -8.25 11.58 2.67
CA ARG A 184 -9.65 11.33 3.03
C ARG A 184 -10.20 12.58 3.70
N TRP A 185 -11.19 13.20 3.07
CA TRP A 185 -11.81 14.43 3.53
C TRP A 185 -13.29 14.24 3.79
N ASN A 186 -13.72 14.64 4.99
CA ASN A 186 -15.13 14.61 5.37
C ASN A 186 -15.78 15.94 5.02
N ALA A 187 -16.85 15.89 4.22
CA ALA A 187 -17.55 17.05 3.74
C ALA A 187 -18.42 17.70 4.82
N GLU A 188 -18.98 16.93 5.74
CA GLU A 188 -19.84 17.42 6.82
C GLU A 188 -19.02 18.18 7.86
N ASP A 189 -17.91 17.58 8.29
CA ASP A 189 -16.97 18.20 9.24
C ASP A 189 -16.03 19.23 8.60
N GLN A 190 -16.00 19.32 7.28
CA GLN A 190 -15.04 20.12 6.50
C GLN A 190 -13.58 19.90 6.93
N ALA A 191 -13.22 18.68 7.20
CA ALA A 191 -11.94 18.34 7.80
C ALA A 191 -11.30 17.12 7.15
N VAL A 192 -9.95 17.11 7.19
CA VAL A 192 -9.16 15.94 6.82
C VAL A 192 -9.29 14.86 7.89
N VAL A 193 -9.75 13.69 7.52
CA VAL A 193 -9.87 12.51 8.40
C VAL A 193 -8.57 11.71 8.40
N ARG A 194 -7.98 11.53 7.22
CA ARG A 194 -6.72 10.80 7.04
C ARG A 194 -5.94 11.37 5.87
N SER A 195 -4.64 11.47 6.02
CA SER A 195 -3.75 11.75 4.90
C SER A 195 -2.46 10.94 5.01
N VAL A 196 -1.93 10.56 3.86
CA VAL A 196 -0.58 9.99 3.72
C VAL A 196 0.08 10.73 2.56
N VAL A 197 1.23 11.33 2.80
CA VAL A 197 2.01 12.02 1.78
C VAL A 197 3.45 11.52 1.87
N SER A 198 3.98 11.06 0.76
CA SER A 198 5.35 10.54 0.65
C SER A 198 6.13 11.29 -0.41
N ALA A 199 7.37 11.62 -0.11
CA ALA A 199 8.34 12.15 -1.06
C ALA A 199 9.57 11.22 -1.08
N ARG A 200 9.95 10.78 -2.26
CA ARG A 200 11.11 9.92 -2.49
C ARG A 200 12.10 10.58 -3.45
N HIS A 201 13.36 10.61 -3.05
CA HIS A 201 14.47 11.01 -3.90
C HIS A 201 15.36 9.81 -4.20
N ASP A 202 15.47 9.44 -5.48
CA ASP A 202 16.31 8.34 -5.96
C ASP A 202 17.43 8.93 -6.85
N ALA A 203 18.59 9.15 -6.27
CA ALA A 203 19.75 9.69 -6.99
C ALA A 203 20.55 8.62 -7.73
N GLY A 204 20.06 7.36 -7.77
CA GLY A 204 20.76 6.22 -8.36
C GLY A 204 21.91 5.71 -7.48
N GLU A 205 22.57 4.63 -7.90
CA GLU A 205 23.71 4.02 -7.19
C GLU A 205 23.46 3.83 -5.68
N SER A 206 22.28 3.31 -5.31
CA SER A 206 21.86 3.10 -3.91
C SER A 206 21.84 4.38 -3.07
N ARG A 207 21.45 5.52 -3.67
CA ARG A 207 21.21 6.80 -2.99
C ARG A 207 19.73 7.08 -2.96
N LEU A 208 19.11 6.72 -1.86
CA LEU A 208 17.68 6.85 -1.64
C LEU A 208 17.43 7.67 -0.36
N LEU A 209 16.51 8.63 -0.48
CA LEU A 209 15.89 9.30 0.65
C LEU A 209 14.38 9.18 0.51
N ASN A 210 13.70 8.91 1.60
CA ASN A 210 12.25 8.86 1.67
C ASN A 210 11.74 9.60 2.90
N VAL A 211 10.69 10.40 2.72
CA VAL A 211 9.99 11.08 3.81
C VAL A 211 8.51 10.81 3.63
N THR A 212 7.86 10.31 4.69
CA THR A 212 6.41 10.07 4.67
C THR A 212 5.78 10.73 5.89
N HIS A 213 4.75 11.52 5.66
CA HIS A 213 3.86 12.04 6.69
C HIS A 213 2.55 11.25 6.67
N ARG A 214 2.12 10.77 7.83
CA ARG A 214 0.84 10.07 8.03
C ARG A 214 0.05 10.79 9.10
N TYR A 215 -1.17 11.15 8.76
CA TYR A 215 -2.12 11.78 9.67
C TYR A 215 -3.42 10.97 9.72
N SER A 216 -3.93 10.75 10.92
CA SER A 216 -5.25 10.19 11.20
C SER A 216 -5.87 11.00 12.34
N ARG A 217 -6.99 11.68 12.04
CA ARG A 217 -7.67 12.60 12.97
C ARG A 217 -7.98 11.92 14.29
N GLY A 218 -7.52 12.53 15.39
CA GLY A 218 -7.74 12.02 16.74
C GLY A 218 -6.96 10.76 17.13
N LEU A 219 -6.28 10.09 16.18
CA LEU A 219 -5.58 8.84 16.42
C LEU A 219 -4.05 8.99 16.38
N ALA A 220 -3.50 9.47 15.29
CA ALA A 220 -2.06 9.49 15.09
C ALA A 220 -1.62 10.59 14.12
N GLU A 221 -0.43 11.12 14.36
CA GLU A 221 0.31 11.93 13.42
C GLU A 221 1.79 11.52 13.49
N GLN A 222 2.35 11.11 12.35
CA GLN A 222 3.66 10.50 12.31
C GLN A 222 4.46 10.95 11.10
N TRP A 223 5.76 11.11 11.31
CA TRP A 223 6.75 11.29 10.28
C TRP A 223 7.65 10.06 10.21
N GLU A 224 7.86 9.57 9.01
CA GLU A 224 8.83 8.51 8.70
C GLU A 224 9.92 9.06 7.80
N PHE A 225 11.17 8.82 8.17
CA PHE A 225 12.35 9.11 7.38
C PHE A 225 13.07 7.81 7.08
N GLY A 226 13.33 7.56 5.79
CA GLY A 226 14.10 6.41 5.33
C GLY A 226 15.27 6.85 4.48
N TRP A 227 16.41 6.16 4.60
CA TRP A 227 17.57 6.46 3.79
C TRP A 227 18.37 5.20 3.46
N GLN A 228 19.04 5.27 2.32
CA GLN A 228 20.12 4.38 1.90
C GLN A 228 21.14 5.25 1.19
N TRP A 229 22.36 5.32 1.71
CA TRP A 229 23.36 6.27 1.20
C TRP A 229 24.79 5.70 1.24
N PRO A 230 25.56 5.80 0.13
CA PRO A 230 26.97 5.37 0.10
C PRO A 230 27.84 6.29 0.92
N LEU A 231 28.71 5.70 1.73
CA LEU A 231 29.67 6.41 2.58
C LEU A 231 31.03 6.53 1.84
N ARG A 232 31.27 7.69 1.22
CA ARG A 232 32.46 7.91 0.38
C ARG A 232 33.76 8.03 1.16
N TRP A 233 33.73 8.47 2.42
CA TRP A 233 34.94 8.61 3.25
C TRP A 233 35.65 7.27 3.49
N ALA A 234 34.90 6.17 3.57
CA ALA A 234 35.42 4.83 3.76
C ALA A 234 36.07 4.25 2.48
N SER A 235 35.67 4.75 1.29
CA SER A 235 36.24 4.33 0.01
C SER A 235 37.50 5.13 -0.37
N ALA A 236 37.63 6.38 0.09
CA ALA A 236 38.80 7.22 -0.20
C ALA A 236 40.07 6.71 0.49
N GLN A 237 39.98 6.17 1.70
CA GLN A 237 41.10 5.55 2.39
C GLN A 237 41.53 4.23 1.75
N ALA A 238 40.62 3.46 1.19
CA ALA A 238 40.91 2.25 0.43
C ALA A 238 41.64 2.56 -0.90
N SER A 239 41.30 3.69 -1.54
CA SER A 239 41.93 4.12 -2.79
C SER A 239 43.35 4.70 -2.56
N ALA A 240 43.60 5.36 -1.42
CA ALA A 240 44.92 5.85 -1.06
C ALA A 240 45.91 4.71 -0.71
N ALA A 241 45.39 3.60 -0.15
CA ALA A 241 46.19 2.39 0.09
C ALA A 241 46.39 1.53 -1.16
N ALA A 242 45.54 1.66 -2.18
CA ALA A 242 45.57 0.91 -3.43
C ALA A 242 46.47 1.53 -4.51
N SER A 243 47.04 2.73 -4.29
CA SER A 243 47.97 3.37 -5.21
C SER A 243 49.39 2.74 -5.22
N ALA A 244 49.62 1.73 -4.38
CA ALA A 244 50.80 0.90 -4.39
C ALA A 244 50.46 -0.51 -4.90
N GLN A 245 50.46 -0.70 -6.22
CA GLN A 245 50.25 -1.93 -7.00
C GLN A 245 48.79 -2.34 -7.29
N PRO A 246 48.42 -2.53 -8.56
CA PRO A 246 47.17 -3.18 -8.93
C PRO A 246 47.32 -4.68 -8.67
N ALA A 247 46.94 -5.14 -7.49
CA ALA A 247 46.75 -6.57 -7.24
C ALA A 247 45.53 -7.02 -8.04
N ALA A 248 45.73 -7.83 -9.06
CA ALA A 248 44.69 -8.52 -9.79
C ALA A 248 43.79 -9.28 -8.79
N GLY A 249 42.51 -8.85 -8.66
CA GLY A 249 41.52 -9.54 -7.83
C GLY A 249 41.11 -8.87 -6.52
N GLY A 250 41.52 -7.64 -6.23
CA GLY A 250 41.10 -6.94 -5.02
C GLY A 250 39.62 -6.58 -5.03
N CYS A 251 38.83 -7.19 -4.14
CA CYS A 251 37.44 -6.83 -3.94
C CYS A 251 37.31 -5.40 -3.41
N GLN A 252 36.83 -4.48 -4.22
CA GLN A 252 36.61 -3.09 -3.81
C GLN A 252 35.48 -3.02 -2.79
N ARG A 253 35.77 -2.58 -1.57
CA ARG A 253 34.80 -2.45 -0.51
C ARG A 253 33.97 -1.18 -0.67
N ARG A 254 32.65 -1.32 -0.65
CA ARG A 254 31.69 -0.22 -0.68
C ARG A 254 30.90 -0.21 0.60
N TRP A 255 30.80 0.95 1.25
CA TRP A 255 30.10 1.14 2.50
C TRP A 255 28.82 1.93 2.26
N TYR A 256 27.75 1.53 2.94
CA TYR A 256 26.46 2.19 2.89
C TYR A 256 25.90 2.36 4.29
N SER A 257 25.32 3.53 4.54
CA SER A 257 24.45 3.77 5.67
C SER A 257 23.01 3.60 5.22
N LEU A 258 22.21 2.93 6.00
CA LEU A 258 20.81 2.73 5.73
C LEU A 258 20.01 2.71 7.02
N GLY A 259 18.75 3.13 6.94
CA GLY A 259 17.89 3.14 8.10
C GLY A 259 16.52 3.74 7.86
N ARG A 260 15.76 3.71 8.95
CA ARG A 260 14.42 4.27 9.05
C ARG A 260 14.20 4.81 10.44
N MET A 261 13.50 5.93 10.56
CA MET A 261 13.08 6.54 11.81
C MET A 261 11.61 6.93 11.72
N ASN A 262 10.83 6.56 12.72
CA ASN A 262 9.44 6.97 12.89
C ASN A 262 9.32 7.88 14.12
N TYR A 263 8.75 9.07 13.91
CA TYR A 263 8.48 10.05 14.95
C TYR A 263 6.98 10.30 15.06
N SER A 264 6.42 10.13 16.27
CA SER A 264 5.04 10.51 16.58
C SER A 264 5.01 11.96 17.01
N THR A 265 4.35 12.83 16.24
CA THR A 265 4.14 14.24 16.59
C THR A 265 3.19 14.35 17.78
N ARG A 266 2.19 13.46 17.83
CA ARG A 266 1.21 13.41 18.92
C ARG A 266 1.86 13.07 20.27
N ASP A 267 2.69 12.02 20.29
CA ASP A 267 3.33 11.53 21.51
C ASP A 267 4.69 12.21 21.76
N GLN A 268 5.14 13.07 20.84
CA GLN A 268 6.41 13.80 20.86
C GLN A 268 7.61 12.88 21.10
N ARG A 269 7.62 11.69 20.49
CA ARG A 269 8.69 10.69 20.67
C ARG A 269 8.97 9.89 19.41
N MET A 270 10.19 9.33 19.37
CA MET A 270 10.54 8.29 18.42
C MET A 270 9.81 6.99 18.78
N THR A 271 9.06 6.43 17.84
CA THR A 271 8.34 5.17 18.02
C THR A 271 9.13 3.97 17.55
N ASP A 272 9.93 4.15 16.50
CA ASP A 272 10.76 3.12 15.92
C ASP A 272 11.98 3.75 15.23
N VAL A 273 13.14 3.17 15.45
CA VAL A 273 14.40 3.54 14.80
C VAL A 273 15.13 2.27 14.40
N LEU A 274 15.44 2.14 13.13
CA LEU A 274 16.32 1.12 12.58
C LEU A 274 17.45 1.85 11.87
N ALA A 275 18.70 1.67 12.30
CA ALA A 275 19.87 2.26 11.64
C ALA A 275 20.97 1.21 11.52
N GLY A 276 21.68 1.24 10.41
CA GLY A 276 22.72 0.26 10.14
C GLY A 276 23.73 0.66 9.10
N LEU A 277 24.72 -0.21 9.01
CA LEU A 277 25.80 -0.15 8.03
C LEU A 277 25.82 -1.45 7.22
N GLU A 278 26.02 -1.30 5.93
CA GLU A 278 26.20 -2.40 5.00
C GLU A 278 27.56 -2.25 4.30
N VAL A 279 28.30 -3.34 4.23
CA VAL A 279 29.60 -3.42 3.56
C VAL A 279 29.50 -4.46 2.46
N ASP A 280 29.63 -4.03 1.21
CA ASP A 280 29.78 -4.92 0.06
C ASP A 280 31.26 -5.02 -0.31
N ALA A 281 31.82 -6.20 -0.12
CA ALA A 281 33.20 -6.51 -0.45
C ALA A 281 33.37 -7.34 -1.75
N GLY A 282 32.32 -7.44 -2.56
CA GLY A 282 32.36 -8.21 -3.80
C GLY A 282 32.07 -9.71 -3.60
N CYS A 283 32.76 -10.39 -2.71
CA CYS A 283 32.60 -11.81 -2.40
C CYS A 283 31.71 -12.07 -1.18
N TRP A 284 31.50 -11.08 -0.33
CA TRP A 284 30.60 -11.14 0.81
C TRP A 284 29.95 -9.79 1.07
N ILE A 285 28.79 -9.80 1.71
CA ILE A 285 28.10 -8.63 2.20
C ILE A 285 27.88 -8.81 3.69
N SER A 286 28.31 -7.83 4.48
CA SER A 286 28.06 -7.77 5.92
C SER A 286 27.12 -6.63 6.23
N ARG A 287 26.16 -6.89 7.12
CA ARG A 287 25.17 -5.91 7.58
C ARG A 287 25.12 -5.90 9.08
N PHE A 288 25.16 -4.73 9.65
CA PHE A 288 24.97 -4.51 11.08
C PHE A 288 23.87 -3.48 11.30
N PHE A 289 22.85 -3.84 12.10
CA PHE A 289 21.73 -2.98 12.41
C PHE A 289 21.52 -2.87 13.91
N VAL A 290 21.10 -1.70 14.34
CA VAL A 290 20.52 -1.44 15.64
C VAL A 290 19.07 -1.04 15.43
N GLU A 291 18.16 -1.77 16.04
CA GLU A 291 16.74 -1.50 16.05
C GLU A 291 16.30 -1.13 17.46
N ARG A 292 15.59 -0.02 17.58
CA ARG A 292 14.96 0.41 18.83
C ARG A 292 13.49 0.66 18.59
N GLN A 293 12.65 -0.12 19.22
CA GLN A 293 11.20 -0.04 19.10
C GLN A 293 10.58 0.31 20.46
N ALA A 294 9.72 1.34 20.50
CA ALA A 294 8.93 1.66 21.67
C ALA A 294 7.85 0.60 21.88
N THR A 295 7.82 -0.03 23.05
CA THR A 295 6.87 -1.08 23.42
C THR A 295 5.74 -0.58 24.32
N GLY A 296 5.82 0.67 24.80
CA GLY A 296 4.83 1.29 25.67
C GLY A 296 5.23 2.72 26.02
N GLN A 297 4.51 3.34 26.95
CA GLN A 297 4.88 4.66 27.47
C GLN A 297 6.16 4.53 28.32
N GLY A 298 7.26 5.09 27.81
CA GLY A 298 8.56 5.10 28.50
C GLY A 298 9.39 3.82 28.38
N GLN A 299 8.92 2.76 27.71
CA GLN A 299 9.65 1.53 27.49
C GLN A 299 10.05 1.37 26.03
N ALA A 300 11.23 0.83 25.78
CA ALA A 300 11.72 0.52 24.46
C ALA A 300 12.57 -0.75 24.49
N THR A 301 12.43 -1.58 23.47
CA THR A 301 13.30 -2.72 23.23
C THR A 301 14.36 -2.34 22.22
N THR A 302 15.61 -2.66 22.51
CA THR A 302 16.74 -2.46 21.58
C THR A 302 17.27 -3.81 21.17
N ARG A 303 17.42 -4.03 19.87
CA ARG A 303 18.00 -5.23 19.27
C ARG A 303 19.19 -4.85 18.40
N MET A 304 20.24 -5.67 18.43
CA MET A 304 21.36 -5.62 17.52
C MET A 304 21.29 -6.83 16.60
N ILE A 305 21.44 -6.61 15.31
CA ILE A 305 21.30 -7.64 14.30
C ILE A 305 22.54 -7.60 13.41
N PHE A 306 23.19 -8.75 13.30
CA PHE A 306 24.31 -8.94 12.38
C PHE A 306 23.95 -9.98 11.34
N GLN A 307 24.26 -9.69 10.09
CA GLN A 307 24.05 -10.62 8.97
C GLN A 307 25.31 -10.64 8.10
N LEU A 308 25.76 -11.85 7.77
CA LEU A 308 26.82 -12.10 6.80
C LEU A 308 26.23 -12.93 5.65
N GLU A 309 26.42 -12.47 4.44
CA GLU A 309 26.02 -13.13 3.21
C GLU A 309 27.26 -13.41 2.36
N LEU A 310 27.46 -14.67 1.99
CA LEU A 310 28.55 -15.09 1.13
C LEU A 310 28.04 -15.25 -0.30
N SER A 311 28.67 -14.57 -1.24
CA SER A 311 28.29 -14.64 -2.65
C SER A 311 28.48 -16.05 -3.19
N GLY A 312 27.37 -16.66 -3.68
CA GLY A 312 27.38 -18.01 -4.25
C GLY A 312 27.12 -19.17 -3.29
N LEU A 313 27.09 -18.94 -1.97
CA LEU A 313 26.90 -20.01 -0.97
C LEU A 313 25.58 -19.97 -0.22
N SER A 314 25.00 -18.80 0.01
CA SER A 314 23.74 -18.71 0.75
C SER A 314 22.89 -17.55 0.27
N ARG A 315 21.57 -17.80 0.13
CA ARG A 315 20.55 -16.76 -0.02
C ARG A 315 19.79 -16.68 1.30
N SER A 316 19.98 -15.63 2.07
CA SER A 316 19.14 -15.39 3.23
C SER A 316 18.00 -14.46 2.85
N THR A 317 16.79 -15.04 2.69
CA THR A 317 15.53 -14.29 2.51
C THR A 317 14.88 -13.94 3.84
N SER A 318 15.50 -14.30 4.96
CA SER A 318 14.98 -14.10 6.32
C SER A 318 15.83 -13.08 7.09
N GLY A 319 15.19 -12.24 7.88
CA GLY A 319 15.88 -11.30 8.77
C GLY A 319 15.69 -9.83 8.42
N PRO A 320 16.67 -8.96 8.77
CA PRO A 320 16.55 -7.49 8.69
C PRO A 320 16.28 -6.96 7.29
N LEU A 321 16.74 -7.64 6.24
CA LEU A 321 16.45 -7.26 4.85
C LEU A 321 14.96 -7.30 4.53
N ARG A 322 14.23 -8.28 5.07
CA ARG A 322 12.79 -8.36 4.91
C ARG A 322 12.10 -7.19 5.60
N VAL A 323 12.51 -6.88 6.82
CA VAL A 323 12.00 -5.72 7.57
C VAL A 323 12.26 -4.41 6.83
N LEU A 324 13.45 -4.24 6.25
CA LEU A 324 13.77 -3.07 5.44
C LEU A 324 13.00 -3.06 4.11
N LYS A 325 12.91 -4.20 3.44
CA LYS A 325 12.20 -4.33 2.16
C LYS A 325 10.68 -4.08 2.33
N ASP A 326 10.12 -4.60 3.41
CA ASP A 326 8.68 -4.48 3.71
C ASP A 326 8.31 -3.10 4.28
N ASN A 327 9.25 -2.39 4.91
CA ASN A 327 8.98 -1.16 5.67
C ASN A 327 9.71 0.09 5.16
N ALA A 328 10.74 -0.03 4.34
CA ALA A 328 11.43 1.12 3.75
C ALA A 328 11.05 1.24 2.27
N LEU A 329 10.14 2.17 1.97
CA LEU A 329 9.69 2.44 0.60
C LEU A 329 10.89 2.68 -0.34
N GLY A 330 11.08 1.76 -1.29
CA GLY A 330 12.10 1.87 -2.32
C GLY A 330 13.49 1.36 -1.95
N PHE A 331 13.67 0.73 -0.77
CA PHE A 331 14.91 0.03 -0.44
C PHE A 331 15.25 -1.00 -1.52
N ARG A 332 16.47 -0.93 -2.04
CA ARG A 332 16.99 -1.89 -3.01
C ARG A 332 18.15 -2.64 -2.39
N PRO A 333 18.08 -3.98 -2.30
CA PRO A 333 19.27 -4.78 -1.95
C PRO A 333 20.42 -4.45 -2.91
N LEU A 334 21.64 -4.38 -2.42
CA LEU A 334 22.82 -4.03 -3.26
C LEU A 334 23.05 -5.03 -4.40
N ARG A 335 22.54 -6.24 -4.27
CA ARG A 335 22.52 -7.26 -5.31
C ARG A 335 21.12 -7.84 -5.44
N GLU A 336 20.36 -7.34 -6.40
CA GLU A 336 19.28 -8.10 -7.00
C GLU A 336 19.90 -8.92 -8.14
N ASP A 337 19.98 -10.24 -7.96
CA ASP A 337 20.37 -11.13 -9.04
C ASP A 337 19.40 -10.97 -10.22
N SER A 338 19.94 -10.64 -11.39
CA SER A 338 19.30 -10.55 -12.70
C SER A 338 18.72 -11.89 -13.23
N LEU A 339 18.41 -12.83 -12.35
CA LEU A 339 17.98 -14.20 -12.68
C LEU A 339 16.47 -14.47 -12.49
N SER A 340 15.65 -13.44 -12.49
CA SER A 340 14.19 -13.62 -12.52
C SER A 340 13.53 -13.10 -13.80
N THR A 341 14.18 -13.28 -14.94
CA THR A 341 13.44 -13.28 -16.21
C THR A 341 13.12 -14.75 -16.51
N PRO A 342 11.88 -15.21 -16.36
CA PRO A 342 11.49 -16.47 -16.96
C PRO A 342 11.50 -16.23 -18.47
N THR A 343 12.49 -16.77 -19.14
CA THR A 343 12.42 -17.02 -20.57
C THR A 343 11.25 -17.94 -20.83
N GLY A 344 10.07 -17.36 -21.02
CA GLY A 344 8.94 -18.05 -21.61
C GLY A 344 9.26 -18.37 -23.05
N THR A 345 9.78 -19.54 -23.30
CA THR A 345 9.65 -20.19 -24.61
C THR A 345 8.33 -20.89 -24.65
N SER A 346 7.44 -20.37 -25.49
CA SER A 346 6.33 -21.12 -26.07
C SER A 346 6.83 -22.35 -26.85
N PRO A 347 6.00 -23.36 -27.09
CA PRO A 347 5.39 -23.49 -28.42
C PRO A 347 3.90 -23.15 -28.42
#